data_59059a1bffbe5e2b80ca8ac18e25ecee
#
_entry.id   59059a1bffbe5e2b80ca8ac18e25ecee
#
_cell.length_a   1.000
_cell.length_b   1.000
_cell.length_c   1.000
_cell.angle_alpha   90.00
_cell.angle_beta   90.00
_cell.angle_gamma   90.00
#
_symmetry.space_group_name_H-M   'P 1'
#
loop_
_entity.id
_entity.type
_entity.pdbx_description
1 polymer ?
#
loop_
_entity_poly.entity_id
_entity_poly.type
_entity_poly.pdbx_seq_one_letter_code
_entity_poly.pdbx_strand_id
1 'polypeptide(L)'
;EIIYALDKPTVAQFADMANISSPNAAYKINNLVKKGYLKKVQSEEDKREYHLEVTQKYIEYYNISNTYLKTVMGRIEDRFSKEELETMEHMLNVISAELMPEIKY
;
A
#
# COMPACT_ATOMS: atom_id res chain seq x y z
N GLU A 1 2.01 -1.61 1.29
CA GLU A 1 1.72 -0.84 0.06
C GLU A 1 1.94 0.66 0.22
N ILE A 2 1.62 1.24 1.39
CA ILE A 2 1.85 2.66 1.66
C ILE A 2 3.33 3.03 1.50
N ILE A 3 4.22 2.22 2.05
CA ILE A 3 5.66 2.46 1.99
C ILE A 3 6.18 2.40 0.55
N TYR A 4 5.68 1.45 -0.22
CA TYR A 4 6.03 1.33 -1.64
C TYR A 4 5.55 2.55 -2.44
N ALA A 5 4.31 3.00 -2.17
CA ALA A 5 3.72 4.14 -2.86
C ALA A 5 4.39 5.47 -2.52
N LEU A 6 4.87 5.64 -1.27
CA LEU A 6 5.52 6.88 -0.83
C LEU A 6 6.98 7.02 -1.27
N ASP A 7 7.58 5.94 -1.76
CA ASP A 7 8.99 5.91 -2.19
C ASP A 7 9.96 6.34 -1.08
N LYS A 8 10.45 5.38 -0.33
CA LYS A 8 11.45 5.56 0.73
C LYS A 8 11.05 6.59 1.80
N PRO A 9 9.84 6.47 2.38
CA PRO A 9 9.41 7.41 3.41
C PRO A 9 10.19 7.25 4.70
N THR A 10 10.19 8.30 5.51
CA THR A 10 10.61 8.19 6.91
C THR A 10 9.52 7.50 7.74
N VAL A 11 9.86 7.10 8.97
CA VAL A 11 8.88 6.54 9.91
C VAL A 11 7.75 7.53 10.18
N ALA A 12 8.09 8.81 10.33
CA ALA A 12 7.10 9.87 10.57
C ALA A 12 6.15 10.03 9.39
N GLN A 13 6.67 10.03 8.17
CA GLN A 13 5.84 10.11 6.95
C GLN A 13 4.91 8.91 6.83
N PHE A 14 5.40 7.72 7.15
CA PHE A 14 4.57 6.51 7.15
C PHE A 14 3.45 6.60 8.19
N ALA A 15 3.78 7.02 9.42
CA ALA A 15 2.80 7.16 10.50
C ALA A 15 1.70 8.17 10.15
N ASP A 16 2.07 9.28 9.53
CA ASP A 16 1.14 10.32 9.11
C ASP A 16 0.20 9.82 8.02
N MET A 17 0.74 9.20 6.97
CA MET A 17 -0.07 8.68 5.87
C MET A 17 -1.01 7.56 6.32
N ALA A 18 -0.54 6.68 7.21
CA ALA A 18 -1.34 5.59 7.75
C ALA A 18 -2.31 6.06 8.86
N ASN A 19 -2.19 7.31 9.30
CA ASN A 19 -3.00 7.90 10.36
C ASN A 19 -2.95 7.09 11.66
N ILE A 20 -1.74 6.74 12.10
CA ILE A 20 -1.47 5.99 13.31
C ILE A 20 -0.43 6.71 14.16
N SER A 21 -0.35 6.36 15.45
CA SER A 21 0.66 6.91 16.35
C SER A 21 2.06 6.44 16.00
N SER A 22 3.08 7.22 16.38
CA SER A 22 4.48 6.84 16.15
C SER A 22 4.86 5.51 16.80
N PRO A 23 4.46 5.20 18.06
CA PRO A 23 4.73 3.87 18.64
C PRO A 23 4.06 2.74 17.85
N ASN A 24 2.85 2.93 17.38
CA ASN A 24 2.14 1.94 16.59
C ASN A 24 2.81 1.73 15.23
N ALA A 25 3.24 2.81 14.59
CA ALA A 25 4.01 2.73 13.35
C ALA A 25 5.31 1.95 13.54
N ALA A 26 6.07 2.25 14.60
CA ALA A 26 7.31 1.54 14.92
C ALA A 26 7.08 0.04 15.11
N TYR A 27 6.02 -0.33 15.81
CA TYR A 27 5.64 -1.73 16.03
C TYR A 27 5.38 -2.45 14.70
N LYS A 28 4.59 -1.85 13.83
CA LYS A 28 4.25 -2.42 12.52
C LYS A 28 5.47 -2.54 11.62
N ILE A 29 6.31 -1.51 11.60
CA ILE A 29 7.56 -1.50 10.82
C ILE A 29 8.49 -2.60 11.30
N ASN A 30 8.69 -2.75 12.60
CA ASN A 30 9.57 -3.76 13.16
C ASN A 30 9.08 -5.18 12.81
N ASN A 31 7.78 -5.41 12.82
CA ASN A 31 7.22 -6.69 12.38
C ASN A 31 7.50 -6.98 10.91
N LEU A 32 7.37 -5.97 10.04
CA LEU A 32 7.64 -6.12 8.62
C LEU A 32 9.13 -6.33 8.33
N VAL A 33 9.99 -5.67 9.10
CA VAL A 33 11.45 -5.88 9.01
C VAL A 33 11.81 -7.31 9.41
N LYS A 34 11.23 -7.82 10.50
CA LYS A 34 11.46 -9.22 10.94
C LYS A 34 11.02 -10.22 9.89
N LYS A 35 9.91 -9.95 9.19
CA LYS A 35 9.40 -10.82 8.14
C LYS A 35 10.18 -10.69 6.83
N GLY A 36 11.10 -9.73 6.73
CA GLY A 36 11.93 -9.53 5.55
C GLY A 36 11.29 -8.71 4.43
N TYR A 37 10.18 -8.02 4.70
CA TYR A 37 9.51 -7.18 3.70
C TYR A 37 10.01 -5.75 3.65
N LEU A 38 10.63 -5.28 4.73
CA LEU A 38 11.17 -3.93 4.85
C LEU A 38 12.58 -3.95 5.38
N LYS A 39 13.33 -2.90 5.06
CA LYS A 39 14.60 -2.58 5.71
C LYS A 39 14.62 -1.09 6.06
N LYS A 40 15.38 -0.76 7.11
CA LYS A 40 15.64 0.62 7.51
C LYS A 40 17.00 1.02 6.98
N VAL A 41 17.05 2.18 6.32
CA VAL A 41 18.29 2.72 5.78
C VAL A 41 18.55 4.08 6.42
N GLN A 42 19.70 4.24 7.08
CA GLN A 42 20.08 5.49 7.72
C GLN A 42 20.28 6.57 6.65
N SER A 43 19.73 7.77 6.90
CA SER A 43 19.94 8.91 6.02
C SER A 43 21.39 9.40 6.08
N GLU A 44 21.98 9.68 4.94
CA GLU A 44 23.31 10.28 4.85
C GLU A 44 23.30 11.74 5.29
N GLU A 45 22.19 12.44 5.05
CA GLU A 45 22.03 13.86 5.40
C GLU A 45 21.82 14.07 6.89
N ASP A 46 20.98 13.27 7.52
CA ASP A 46 20.71 13.31 8.96
C ASP A 46 20.74 11.90 9.52
N LYS A 47 21.79 11.57 10.25
CA LYS A 47 21.99 10.24 10.83
C LYS A 47 20.97 9.86 11.89
N ARG A 48 20.12 10.78 12.34
CA ARG A 48 19.03 10.50 13.26
C ARG A 48 17.77 10.00 12.53
N GLU A 49 17.73 10.18 11.22
CA GLU A 49 16.59 9.74 10.40
C GLU A 49 16.89 8.43 9.69
N TYR A 50 15.84 7.62 9.57
CA TYR A 50 15.87 6.37 8.80
C TYR A 50 14.76 6.41 7.78
N HIS A 51 15.09 5.99 6.56
CA HIS A 51 14.12 5.78 5.49
C HIS A 51 13.75 4.31 5.43
N LEU A 52 12.51 4.06 5.02
CA LEU A 52 11.98 2.72 4.87
C LEU A 52 12.07 2.32 3.40
N GLU A 53 12.66 1.16 3.12
CA GLU A 53 12.72 0.61 1.78
C GLU A 53 12.08 -0.75 1.75
N VAL A 54 11.33 -1.03 0.68
CA VAL A 54 10.80 -2.37 0.44
C VAL A 54 11.92 -3.29 -0.04
N THR A 55 11.84 -4.56 0.32
CA THR A 55 12.82 -5.56 -0.08
C THR A 55 12.39 -6.27 -1.37
N GLN A 56 13.30 -7.02 -1.97
CA GLN A 56 12.98 -7.86 -3.12
C GLN A 56 11.89 -8.89 -2.78
N LYS A 57 11.87 -9.40 -1.56
CA LYS A 57 10.81 -10.30 -1.09
C LYS A 57 9.43 -9.67 -1.18
N TYR A 58 9.28 -8.38 -0.81
CA TYR A 58 8.02 -7.66 -0.95
C TYR A 58 7.64 -7.48 -2.41
N ILE A 59 8.60 -7.09 -3.25
CA ILE A 59 8.34 -6.87 -4.69
C ILE A 59 7.84 -8.15 -5.34
N GLU A 60 8.43 -9.29 -5.02
CA GLU A 60 7.99 -10.59 -5.53
C GLU A 60 6.57 -10.93 -5.08
N TYR A 61 6.27 -10.70 -3.80
CA TYR A 61 4.93 -10.88 -3.26
C TYR A 61 3.91 -9.98 -3.95
N TYR A 62 4.25 -8.71 -4.14
CA TYR A 62 3.40 -7.73 -4.80
C TYR A 62 3.12 -8.13 -6.25
N ASN A 63 4.12 -8.59 -6.98
CA ASN A 63 3.97 -9.02 -8.36
C ASN A 63 3.06 -10.25 -8.49
N ILE A 64 3.17 -11.21 -7.58
CA ILE A 64 2.29 -12.39 -7.54
C ILE A 64 0.84 -11.94 -7.31
N SER A 65 0.60 -11.08 -6.32
CA SER A 65 -0.73 -10.54 -6.02
C SER A 65 -1.31 -9.77 -7.21
N ASN A 66 -0.53 -8.95 -7.88
CA ASN A 66 -0.96 -8.21 -9.06
C ASN A 66 -1.32 -9.12 -10.23
N THR A 67 -0.55 -10.17 -10.46
CA THR A 67 -0.84 -11.15 -11.51
C THR A 67 -2.18 -11.82 -11.27
N TYR A 68 -2.45 -12.21 -10.03
CA TYR A 68 -3.74 -12.79 -9.66
C TYR A 68 -4.89 -11.80 -9.87
N LEU A 69 -4.74 -10.56 -9.43
CA LEU A 69 -5.75 -9.52 -9.62
C LEU A 69 -6.04 -9.27 -11.10
N LYS A 70 -5.02 -9.21 -11.94
CA LYS A 70 -5.20 -9.07 -13.40
C LYS A 70 -5.97 -10.24 -13.99
N THR A 71 -5.69 -11.44 -13.53
CA THR A 71 -6.42 -12.64 -13.98
C THR A 71 -7.89 -12.55 -13.58
N VAL A 72 -8.19 -12.17 -12.35
CA VAL A 72 -9.56 -12.01 -11.87
C VAL A 72 -10.28 -10.89 -12.62
N MET A 73 -9.61 -9.76 -12.89
CA MET A 73 -10.18 -8.67 -13.66
C MET A 73 -10.56 -9.11 -15.08
N GLY A 74 -9.71 -9.90 -15.73
CA GLY A 74 -10.03 -10.47 -17.04
C GLY A 74 -11.27 -11.37 -17.01
N ARG A 75 -11.40 -12.20 -15.97
CA ARG A 75 -12.58 -13.06 -15.78
C ARG A 75 -13.85 -12.25 -15.54
N ILE A 76 -13.74 -11.14 -14.82
CA ILE A 76 -14.85 -10.23 -14.57
C ILE A 76 -15.31 -9.59 -15.88
N GLU A 77 -14.36 -9.09 -16.69
CA GLU A 77 -14.67 -8.48 -17.99
C GLU A 77 -15.34 -9.46 -18.93
N ASP A 78 -14.95 -10.74 -18.90
CA ASP A 78 -15.55 -11.78 -19.74
C ASP A 78 -16.95 -12.20 -19.28
N ARG A 79 -17.23 -12.11 -17.97
CA ARG A 79 -18.46 -12.63 -17.37
C ARG A 79 -19.60 -11.62 -17.35
N PHE A 80 -19.29 -10.33 -17.27
CA PHE A 80 -20.28 -9.28 -17.13
C PHE A 80 -20.37 -8.41 -18.38
N SER A 81 -21.55 -7.82 -18.60
CA SER A 81 -21.77 -6.90 -19.71
C SER A 81 -21.04 -5.57 -19.46
N LYS A 82 -20.87 -4.80 -20.52
CA LYS A 82 -20.28 -3.47 -20.44
C LYS A 82 -21.07 -2.56 -19.49
N GLU A 83 -22.39 -2.62 -19.55
CA GLU A 83 -23.27 -1.84 -18.66
C GLU A 83 -23.11 -2.22 -17.20
N GLU A 84 -23.01 -3.52 -16.92
CA GLU A 84 -22.79 -4.01 -15.56
C GLU A 84 -21.44 -3.56 -15.02
N LEU A 85 -20.39 -3.60 -15.85
CA LEU A 85 -19.05 -3.16 -15.47
C LEU A 85 -19.03 -1.66 -15.19
N GLU A 86 -19.69 -0.85 -16.01
CA GLU A 86 -19.80 0.60 -15.79
C GLU A 86 -20.54 0.93 -14.50
N THR A 87 -21.62 0.19 -14.21
CA THR A 87 -22.38 0.34 -12.97
C THR A 87 -21.53 0.00 -11.75
N MET A 88 -20.77 -1.11 -11.81
CA MET A 88 -19.88 -1.51 -10.73
C MET A 88 -18.78 -0.46 -10.49
N GLU A 89 -18.16 0.04 -11.56
CA GLU A 89 -17.15 1.08 -11.49
C GLU A 89 -17.70 2.34 -10.83
N HIS A 90 -18.91 2.76 -11.23
CA HIS A 90 -19.57 3.92 -10.64
C HIS A 90 -19.80 3.72 -9.14
N MET A 91 -20.33 2.57 -8.74
CA MET A 91 -20.56 2.27 -7.32
C MET A 91 -19.28 2.25 -6.51
N LEU A 92 -18.21 1.66 -7.03
CA LEU A 92 -16.91 1.63 -6.35
C LEU A 92 -16.34 3.03 -6.19
N ASN A 93 -16.47 3.88 -7.20
CA ASN A 93 -16.01 5.26 -7.14
C ASN A 93 -16.78 6.06 -6.09
N VAL A 94 -18.10 5.89 -6.01
CA VAL A 94 -18.92 6.54 -4.98
C VAL A 94 -18.52 6.07 -3.59
N ILE A 95 -18.33 4.77 -3.40
CA ILE A 95 -17.90 4.21 -2.12
C ILE A 95 -16.56 4.82 -1.71
N SER A 96 -15.60 4.84 -2.61
CA SER A 96 -14.25 5.34 -2.33
C SER A 96 -14.25 6.85 -2.04
N ALA A 97 -14.98 7.65 -2.83
CA ALA A 97 -14.94 9.09 -2.73
C ALA A 97 -15.83 9.67 -1.63
N GLU A 98 -16.98 9.04 -1.36
CA GLU A 98 -17.99 9.62 -0.48
C GLU A 98 -18.24 8.82 0.80
N LEU A 99 -18.09 7.50 0.76
CA LEU A 99 -18.46 6.63 1.87
C LEU A 99 -17.28 6.12 2.69
N MET A 100 -16.06 6.53 2.33
CA MET A 100 -14.83 6.21 3.04
C MET A 100 -14.05 7.48 3.39
N PRO A 101 -14.67 8.45 4.08
CA PRO A 101 -14.01 9.74 4.35
C PRO A 101 -12.85 9.64 5.35
N GLU A 102 -12.80 8.57 6.13
CA GLU A 102 -11.74 8.34 7.13
C GLU A 102 -10.40 7.94 6.49
N ILE A 103 -10.43 7.50 5.24
CA ILE A 103 -9.22 7.08 4.53
C ILE A 103 -8.68 8.26 3.72
N LYS A 104 -7.45 8.65 4.02
CA LYS A 104 -6.73 9.73 3.33
C LYS A 104 -5.62 9.11 2.48
N TYR A 105 -5.64 9.42 1.21
CA TYR A 105 -4.61 8.99 0.27
C TYR A 105 -3.74 10.15 -0.15
#